data_0297815d7ffdfa6e28733c0ba217afb1
#
_entry.id   0297815d7ffdfa6e28733c0ba217afb1
#
_cell.length_a   1.000
_cell.length_b   1.000
_cell.length_c   1.000
_cell.angle_alpha   90.00
_cell.angle_beta   90.00
_cell.angle_gamma   90.00
#
_symmetry.space_group_name_H-M   'P 1'
#
loop_
_entity.id
_entity.type
_entity.pdbx_description
1 polymer ?
#
loop_
_entity_poly.entity_id
_entity_poly.type
_entity_poly.pdbx_seq_one_letter_code
_entity_poly.pdbx_strand_id
1 'polypeptide(L)'
;IVTEIAGFAAINDMKKKREVIVSNVENGEAKTYLIPFDSRIKITDGSYVEAGDALTEGSINPHDLLEIKKIDAVQNYLLREVQRVYRLQGVDIADKHIEVIVRQMLKKKRIETSGDTEFLPGTLVDGIELEDINEQLIAEGKQPAEYKDVILGITKAALATSSFLSAASFQETTKVLTEAAIKGKVDPLIGLKENVIIGKLIPAGTGLRRYRNVKLNTDVELDAALDFEDEIDFGYDEEEELIEEPVLPVGEPVGAME
;
A
#
# COMPACT_ATOMS: atom_id res chain seq x y z
N ILE A 1 6.95 23.33 10.07
CA ILE A 1 5.72 23.79 10.75
C ILE A 1 4.76 24.21 9.67
N VAL A 2 3.48 23.82 9.82
CA VAL A 2 2.38 24.05 8.88
C VAL A 2 1.31 24.86 9.58
N THR A 3 0.64 25.77 8.87
CA THR A 3 -0.47 26.54 9.45
C THR A 3 -1.76 25.70 9.43
N GLU A 4 -2.55 25.77 10.50
CA GLU A 4 -3.84 25.09 10.60
C GLU A 4 -5.00 25.97 10.13
N ILE A 5 -4.81 27.30 10.13
CA ILE A 5 -5.81 28.28 9.72
C ILE A 5 -5.34 29.08 8.51
N ALA A 6 -6.27 29.50 7.69
CA ALA A 6 -5.98 30.44 6.60
C ALA A 6 -6.06 31.88 7.12
N GLY A 7 -5.12 32.74 6.70
CA GLY A 7 -5.13 34.13 7.13
C GLY A 7 -3.86 34.89 6.78
N PHE A 8 -3.73 36.07 7.30
CA PHE A 8 -2.51 36.89 7.13
C PHE A 8 -1.46 36.54 8.18
N ALA A 9 -0.24 36.30 7.74
CA ALA A 9 0.87 35.93 8.60
C ALA A 9 1.63 37.20 9.02
N ALA A 10 1.77 37.41 10.32
CA ALA A 10 2.64 38.44 10.91
C ALA A 10 3.83 37.77 11.59
N ILE A 11 5.03 38.19 11.23
CA ILE A 11 6.28 37.64 11.78
C ILE A 11 6.73 38.54 12.93
N ASN A 12 6.82 37.97 14.13
CA ASN A 12 7.30 38.67 15.31
C ASN A 12 8.65 38.10 15.76
N ASP A 13 9.71 38.82 15.46
CA ASP A 13 11.08 38.37 15.73
C ASP A 13 11.59 39.00 17.04
N MET A 14 11.42 38.28 18.13
CA MET A 14 11.95 38.68 19.45
C MET A 14 13.33 38.07 19.71
N LYS A 15 14.19 38.75 20.44
CA LYS A 15 15.61 38.36 20.72
C LYS A 15 15.79 36.90 21.19
N LYS A 16 14.76 36.24 21.69
CA LYS A 16 14.82 34.85 22.21
C LYS A 16 13.80 33.88 21.58
N LYS A 17 12.81 34.39 20.85
CA LYS A 17 11.75 33.59 20.27
C LYS A 17 11.34 34.22 18.95
N ARG A 18 11.16 33.39 17.96
CA ARG A 18 10.59 33.75 16.65
C ARG A 18 9.19 33.19 16.58
N GLU A 19 8.20 34.06 16.44
CA GLU A 19 6.79 33.72 16.45
C GLU A 19 6.16 34.16 15.13
N VAL A 20 5.35 33.31 14.54
CA VAL A 20 4.50 33.66 13.39
C VAL A 20 3.06 33.59 13.87
N ILE A 21 2.37 34.70 13.76
CA ILE A 21 0.97 34.83 14.11
C ILE A 21 0.18 34.82 12.80
N VAL A 22 -0.67 33.82 12.62
CA VAL A 22 -1.61 33.79 11.49
C VAL A 22 -2.96 34.21 12.01
N SER A 23 -3.52 35.27 11.42
CA SER A 23 -4.84 35.82 11.80
C SER A 23 -5.79 35.73 10.64
N ASN A 24 -6.95 35.12 10.89
CA ASN A 24 -8.07 35.12 9.95
C ASN A 24 -8.95 36.35 10.23
N VAL A 25 -9.09 37.21 9.23
CA VAL A 25 -9.88 38.45 9.35
C VAL A 25 -11.40 38.16 9.37
N GLU A 26 -11.81 37.03 8.75
CA GLU A 26 -13.24 36.70 8.64
C GLU A 26 -13.79 36.08 9.94
N ASN A 27 -13.05 35.20 10.58
CA ASN A 27 -13.47 34.47 11.78
C ASN A 27 -12.93 35.10 13.08
N GLY A 28 -12.00 36.05 12.98
CA GLY A 28 -11.34 36.65 14.15
C GLY A 28 -10.42 35.71 14.91
N GLU A 29 -10.11 34.52 14.35
CA GLU A 29 -9.22 33.54 14.95
C GLU A 29 -7.78 33.93 14.66
N ALA A 30 -6.92 33.88 15.70
CA ALA A 30 -5.48 34.06 15.56
C ALA A 30 -4.75 32.89 16.23
N LYS A 31 -3.81 32.28 15.51
CA LYS A 31 -2.98 31.20 16.04
C LYS A 31 -1.51 31.57 15.96
N THR A 32 -0.78 31.38 17.07
CA THR A 32 0.63 31.72 17.17
C THR A 32 1.46 30.44 17.04
N TYR A 33 2.39 30.42 16.09
CA TYR A 33 3.31 29.33 15.85
C TYR A 33 4.73 29.74 16.29
N LEU A 34 5.30 28.94 17.19
CA LEU A 34 6.64 29.17 17.72
C LEU A 34 7.67 28.48 16.81
N ILE A 35 8.53 29.27 16.17
CA ILE A 35 9.51 28.77 15.21
C ILE A 35 10.91 28.74 15.85
N PRO A 36 11.61 27.60 15.82
CA PRO A 36 13.00 27.50 16.22
C PRO A 36 13.90 28.42 15.37
N PHE A 37 14.93 29.00 15.99
CA PHE A 37 15.86 29.89 15.27
C PHE A 37 16.60 29.24 14.11
N ASP A 38 16.81 27.92 14.15
CA ASP A 38 17.48 27.15 13.09
C ASP A 38 16.63 26.95 11.87
N SER A 39 15.30 27.22 11.95
CA SER A 39 14.38 27.03 10.86
C SER A 39 14.28 28.29 9.99
N ARG A 40 14.44 28.15 8.69
CA ARG A 40 14.18 29.23 7.73
C ARG A 40 12.68 29.41 7.55
N ILE A 41 12.23 30.67 7.66
CA ILE A 41 10.84 31.04 7.36
C ILE A 41 10.71 31.14 5.83
N LYS A 42 9.67 30.53 5.30
CA LYS A 42 9.36 30.53 3.86
C LYS A 42 8.47 31.68 3.44
N ILE A 43 7.68 32.18 4.36
CA ILE A 43 6.68 33.23 4.15
C ILE A 43 7.28 34.62 4.39
N THR A 44 6.69 35.64 3.76
CA THR A 44 6.99 37.05 4.01
C THR A 44 5.99 37.65 4.99
N ASP A 45 6.43 38.67 5.74
CA ASP A 45 5.54 39.36 6.67
C ASP A 45 4.37 40.02 5.94
N GLY A 46 3.15 39.86 6.46
CA GLY A 46 1.92 40.35 5.84
C GLY A 46 1.40 39.52 4.66
N SER A 47 2.03 38.38 4.32
CA SER A 47 1.52 37.54 3.25
C SER A 47 0.28 36.73 3.70
N TYR A 48 -0.64 36.50 2.74
CA TYR A 48 -1.75 35.58 2.96
C TYR A 48 -1.28 34.13 2.80
N VAL A 49 -1.64 33.28 3.76
CA VAL A 49 -1.33 31.85 3.76
C VAL A 49 -2.62 31.04 3.87
N GLU A 50 -2.70 29.94 3.15
CA GLU A 50 -3.80 29.01 3.23
C GLU A 50 -3.58 27.98 4.34
N ALA A 51 -4.66 27.42 4.86
CA ALA A 51 -4.54 26.31 5.81
C ALA A 51 -3.75 25.15 5.17
N GLY A 52 -2.71 24.66 5.87
CA GLY A 52 -1.83 23.63 5.40
C GLY A 52 -0.62 24.10 4.60
N ASP A 53 -0.39 25.41 4.50
CA ASP A 53 0.84 25.91 3.91
C ASP A 53 2.04 25.82 4.87
N ALA A 54 3.22 25.60 4.33
CA ALA A 54 4.44 25.51 5.10
C ALA A 54 4.94 26.88 5.50
N LEU A 55 5.00 27.17 6.80
CA LEU A 55 5.57 28.38 7.36
C LEU A 55 7.10 28.34 7.35
N THR A 56 7.68 27.16 7.45
CA THR A 56 9.13 26.93 7.51
C THR A 56 9.60 26.05 6.35
N GLU A 57 10.86 26.23 5.94
CA GLU A 57 11.53 25.28 5.05
C GLU A 57 11.72 23.94 5.76
N GLY A 58 11.68 22.85 5.01
CA GLY A 58 11.87 21.48 5.48
C GLY A 58 10.71 20.56 5.12
N SER A 59 10.82 19.30 5.54
CA SER A 59 9.76 18.30 5.33
C SER A 59 8.58 18.55 6.26
N ILE A 60 7.39 18.40 5.71
CA ILE A 60 6.14 18.52 6.45
C ILE A 60 5.80 17.14 7.03
N ASN A 61 5.21 17.11 8.25
CA ASN A 61 4.65 15.88 8.79
C ASN A 61 3.38 15.51 8.01
N PRO A 62 3.33 14.33 7.36
CA PRO A 62 2.15 13.93 6.59
C PRO A 62 0.88 13.78 7.44
N HIS A 63 1.01 13.49 8.74
CA HIS A 63 -0.14 13.36 9.65
C HIS A 63 -0.84 14.71 9.86
N ASP A 64 -0.06 15.77 10.09
CA ASP A 64 -0.60 17.12 10.28
C ASP A 64 -1.26 17.62 8.98
N LEU A 65 -0.63 17.30 7.83
CA LEU A 65 -1.19 17.65 6.53
C LEU A 65 -2.51 16.92 6.26
N LEU A 66 -2.65 15.65 6.70
CA LEU A 66 -3.87 14.88 6.56
C LEU A 66 -5.03 15.48 7.38
N GLU A 67 -4.74 15.96 8.58
CA GLU A 67 -5.75 16.61 9.43
C GLU A 67 -6.24 17.93 8.85
N ILE A 68 -5.35 18.69 8.19
CA ILE A 68 -5.66 20.03 7.69
C ILE A 68 -6.23 20.00 6.25
N LYS A 69 -5.54 19.35 5.32
CA LYS A 69 -5.84 19.40 3.86
C LYS A 69 -6.48 18.13 3.29
N LYS A 70 -6.77 17.11 4.10
CA LYS A 70 -7.34 15.81 3.67
C LYS A 70 -6.39 14.98 2.80
N ILE A 71 -6.92 13.88 2.24
CA ILE A 71 -6.17 12.80 1.57
C ILE A 71 -5.41 13.29 0.33
N ASP A 72 -6.06 14.07 -0.54
CA ASP A 72 -5.49 14.47 -1.84
C ASP A 72 -4.19 15.28 -1.69
N ALA A 73 -4.15 16.18 -0.72
CA ALA A 73 -2.96 16.98 -0.45
C ALA A 73 -1.79 16.12 0.04
N VAL A 74 -2.07 15.12 0.87
CA VAL A 74 -1.05 14.18 1.37
C VAL A 74 -0.50 13.31 0.25
N GLN A 75 -1.37 12.80 -0.62
CA GLN A 75 -0.96 11.99 -1.77
C GLN A 75 -0.02 12.79 -2.68
N ASN A 76 -0.41 14.00 -3.05
CA ASN A 76 0.39 14.89 -3.89
C ASN A 76 1.71 15.30 -3.21
N TYR A 77 1.70 15.51 -1.90
CA TYR A 77 2.90 15.84 -1.14
C TYR A 77 3.89 14.67 -1.13
N LEU A 78 3.43 13.47 -0.78
CA LEU A 78 4.27 12.28 -0.74
C LEU A 78 4.83 11.92 -2.11
N LEU A 79 4.01 11.98 -3.16
CA LEU A 79 4.44 11.75 -4.53
C LEU A 79 5.55 12.72 -4.93
N ARG A 80 5.36 14.01 -4.67
CA ARG A 80 6.31 15.08 -5.01
C ARG A 80 7.64 14.91 -4.28
N GLU A 81 7.60 14.63 -2.97
CA GLU A 81 8.84 14.47 -2.19
C GLU A 81 9.62 13.21 -2.58
N VAL A 82 8.95 12.09 -2.84
CA VAL A 82 9.61 10.86 -3.32
C VAL A 82 10.23 11.08 -4.70
N GLN A 83 9.47 11.65 -5.64
CA GLN A 83 9.96 11.98 -6.98
C GLN A 83 11.14 12.96 -6.95
N ARG A 84 11.09 13.94 -6.04
CA ARG A 84 12.20 14.89 -5.86
C ARG A 84 13.49 14.16 -5.50
N VAL A 85 13.45 13.21 -4.57
CA VAL A 85 14.64 12.46 -4.17
C VAL A 85 15.19 11.62 -5.32
N TYR A 86 14.34 10.93 -6.08
CA TYR A 86 14.77 10.13 -7.23
C TYR A 86 15.35 11.00 -8.35
N ARG A 87 14.71 12.12 -8.68
CA ARG A 87 15.20 13.06 -9.69
C ARG A 87 16.54 13.69 -9.34
N LEU A 88 16.81 13.97 -8.06
CA LEU A 88 18.11 14.44 -7.59
C LEU A 88 19.23 13.42 -7.85
N GLN A 89 18.89 12.13 -7.93
CA GLN A 89 19.83 11.05 -8.25
C GLN A 89 19.83 10.69 -9.76
N GLY A 90 19.13 11.46 -10.59
CA GLY A 90 19.06 11.24 -12.03
C GLY A 90 18.21 10.03 -12.45
N VAL A 91 17.30 9.57 -11.58
CA VAL A 91 16.40 8.42 -11.84
C VAL A 91 15.01 8.96 -12.13
N ASP A 92 14.46 8.61 -13.29
CA ASP A 92 13.08 8.89 -13.66
C ASP A 92 12.20 7.68 -13.40
N ILE A 93 11.18 7.87 -12.56
CA ILE A 93 10.18 6.85 -12.23
C ILE A 93 8.81 7.38 -12.60
N ALA A 94 7.98 6.56 -13.24
CA ALA A 94 6.59 6.91 -13.51
C ALA A 94 5.80 7.04 -12.21
N ASP A 95 4.99 8.09 -12.08
CA ASP A 95 4.23 8.44 -10.87
C ASP A 95 3.34 7.30 -10.38
N LYS A 96 2.73 6.53 -11.30
CA LYS A 96 1.85 5.40 -10.99
C LYS A 96 2.43 4.38 -10.01
N HIS A 97 3.75 4.16 -10.02
CA HIS A 97 4.40 3.19 -9.13
C HIS A 97 4.44 3.68 -7.69
N ILE A 98 4.58 4.99 -7.50
CA ILE A 98 4.56 5.62 -6.18
C ILE A 98 3.10 5.78 -5.70
N GLU A 99 2.20 6.17 -6.58
CA GLU A 99 0.77 6.34 -6.29
C GLU A 99 0.13 5.07 -5.75
N VAL A 100 0.45 3.90 -6.32
CA VAL A 100 -0.04 2.61 -5.83
C VAL A 100 0.38 2.36 -4.38
N ILE A 101 1.63 2.70 -4.03
CA ILE A 101 2.13 2.53 -2.66
C ILE A 101 1.44 3.52 -1.71
N VAL A 102 1.35 4.79 -2.10
CA VAL A 102 0.69 5.83 -1.30
C VAL A 102 -0.79 5.51 -1.08
N ARG A 103 -1.48 5.00 -2.10
CA ARG A 103 -2.87 4.52 -1.98
C ARG A 103 -3.00 3.44 -0.91
N GLN A 104 -2.09 2.48 -0.86
CA GLN A 104 -2.11 1.43 0.16
C GLN A 104 -1.83 1.96 1.57
N MET A 105 -1.02 3.00 1.72
CA MET A 105 -0.77 3.66 3.00
C MET A 105 -1.99 4.38 3.56
N LEU A 106 -2.90 4.84 2.69
CA LEU A 106 -4.11 5.61 3.04
C LEU A 106 -5.40 4.77 2.98
N LYS A 107 -5.29 3.46 2.69
CA LYS A 107 -6.44 2.56 2.50
C LYS A 107 -7.25 2.34 3.78
N LYS A 108 -6.59 2.36 4.95
CA LYS A 108 -7.22 2.06 6.24
C LYS A 108 -7.75 3.32 6.90
N LYS A 109 -8.94 3.19 7.47
CA LYS A 109 -9.62 4.22 8.25
C LYS A 109 -9.77 3.76 9.70
N ARG A 110 -9.71 4.66 10.65
CA ARG A 110 -9.90 4.37 12.07
C ARG A 110 -11.31 4.75 12.48
N ILE A 111 -12.03 3.82 13.08
CA ILE A 111 -13.36 4.09 13.63
C ILE A 111 -13.23 4.98 14.87
N GLU A 112 -13.96 6.08 14.90
CA GLU A 112 -14.11 6.94 16.09
C GLU A 112 -15.38 6.57 16.86
N THR A 113 -16.52 6.54 16.19
CA THR A 113 -17.82 6.18 16.77
C THR A 113 -18.38 5.01 15.99
N SER A 114 -18.78 3.93 16.68
CA SER A 114 -19.29 2.73 16.03
C SER A 114 -20.65 2.88 15.36
N GLY A 115 -21.48 3.86 15.80
CA GLY A 115 -22.87 3.92 15.36
C GLY A 115 -23.58 2.59 15.60
N ASP A 116 -24.35 2.15 14.60
CA ASP A 116 -25.05 0.86 14.60
C ASP A 116 -24.26 -0.25 13.87
N THR A 117 -22.95 -0.05 13.66
CA THR A 117 -22.05 -1.05 13.04
C THR A 117 -21.52 -2.02 14.08
N GLU A 118 -21.05 -3.19 13.61
CA GLU A 118 -20.37 -4.19 14.46
C GLU A 118 -18.90 -3.81 14.77
N PHE A 119 -18.41 -2.68 14.25
CA PHE A 119 -17.04 -2.27 14.46
C PHE A 119 -16.81 -1.66 15.85
N LEU A 120 -15.69 -2.00 16.45
CA LEU A 120 -15.28 -1.41 17.72
C LEU A 120 -14.55 -0.08 17.49
N PRO A 121 -14.78 0.94 18.34
CA PRO A 121 -14.00 2.18 18.28
C PRO A 121 -12.50 1.91 18.38
N GLY A 122 -11.71 2.64 17.56
CA GLY A 122 -10.26 2.50 17.48
C GLY A 122 -9.75 1.40 16.54
N THR A 123 -10.61 0.55 15.98
CA THR A 123 -10.21 -0.46 14.98
C THR A 123 -9.87 0.19 13.63
N LEU A 124 -8.95 -0.47 12.91
CA LEU A 124 -8.58 -0.09 11.54
C LEU A 124 -9.35 -0.96 10.56
N VAL A 125 -10.21 -0.35 9.78
CA VAL A 125 -11.07 -1.00 8.78
C VAL A 125 -10.65 -0.56 7.38
N ASP A 126 -10.98 -1.36 6.37
CA ASP A 126 -10.80 -0.99 4.97
C ASP A 126 -11.80 0.11 4.60
N GLY A 127 -11.32 1.18 3.92
CA GLY A 127 -12.18 2.32 3.59
C GLY A 127 -13.36 1.94 2.70
N ILE A 128 -13.13 1.07 1.70
CA ILE A 128 -14.21 0.63 0.78
C ILE A 128 -15.26 -0.20 1.53
N GLU A 129 -14.81 -1.17 2.34
CA GLU A 129 -15.70 -2.01 3.15
C GLU A 129 -16.56 -1.17 4.11
N LEU A 130 -15.94 -0.15 4.72
CA LEU A 130 -16.65 0.76 5.62
C LEU A 130 -17.68 1.62 4.89
N GLU A 131 -17.35 2.11 3.70
CA GLU A 131 -18.28 2.90 2.89
C GLU A 131 -19.49 2.05 2.45
N ASP A 132 -19.26 0.84 1.97
CA ASP A 132 -20.32 -0.10 1.58
C ASP A 132 -21.28 -0.41 2.75
N ILE A 133 -20.75 -0.64 3.95
CA ILE A 133 -21.55 -0.89 5.16
C ILE A 133 -22.31 0.38 5.59
N ASN A 134 -21.67 1.52 5.57
CA ASN A 134 -22.33 2.79 5.92
C ASN A 134 -23.47 3.12 4.95
N GLU A 135 -23.30 2.88 3.63
CA GLU A 135 -24.37 3.07 2.64
C GLU A 135 -25.57 2.15 2.92
N GLN A 136 -25.33 0.89 3.27
CA GLN A 136 -26.39 -0.05 3.64
C GLN A 136 -27.14 0.42 4.91
N LEU A 137 -26.43 0.87 5.95
CA LEU A 137 -27.04 1.36 7.17
C LEU A 137 -27.86 2.62 6.95
N ILE A 138 -27.37 3.55 6.13
CA ILE A 138 -28.11 4.76 5.77
C ILE A 138 -29.39 4.40 5.01
N ALA A 139 -29.34 3.42 4.10
CA ALA A 139 -30.53 2.92 3.40
C ALA A 139 -31.56 2.28 4.35
N GLU A 140 -31.09 1.67 5.44
CA GLU A 140 -31.94 1.12 6.50
C GLU A 140 -32.42 2.17 7.54
N GLY A 141 -31.95 3.42 7.44
CA GLY A 141 -32.27 4.48 8.39
C GLY A 141 -31.57 4.39 9.75
N LYS A 142 -30.45 3.65 9.82
CA LYS A 142 -29.60 3.50 10.99
C LYS A 142 -28.46 4.52 10.99
N GLN A 143 -27.77 4.67 12.13
CA GLN A 143 -26.64 5.57 12.26
C GLN A 143 -25.36 4.94 11.69
N PRO A 144 -24.68 5.59 10.70
CA PRO A 144 -23.42 5.11 10.17
C PRO A 144 -22.27 5.28 11.18
N ALA A 145 -21.19 4.54 11.00
CA ALA A 145 -19.98 4.72 11.78
C ALA A 145 -19.23 5.97 11.34
N GLU A 146 -18.76 6.75 12.32
CA GLU A 146 -17.84 7.87 12.07
C GLU A 146 -16.40 7.37 12.08
N TYR A 147 -15.60 7.90 11.17
CA TYR A 147 -14.21 7.48 11.00
C TYR A 147 -13.28 8.66 10.74
N LYS A 148 -12.02 8.45 11.07
CA LYS A 148 -10.91 9.35 10.76
C LYS A 148 -9.95 8.69 9.80
N ASP A 149 -9.52 9.45 8.78
CA ASP A 149 -8.48 9.01 7.86
C ASP A 149 -7.15 8.87 8.60
N VAL A 150 -6.42 7.79 8.32
CA VAL A 150 -5.15 7.49 8.96
C VAL A 150 -4.12 7.12 7.90
N ILE A 151 -2.94 7.70 8.01
CA ILE A 151 -1.79 7.29 7.22
C ILE A 151 -0.99 6.23 7.97
N LEU A 152 -0.74 5.11 7.31
CA LEU A 152 0.12 4.04 7.82
C LEU A 152 1.46 4.06 7.11
N GLY A 153 2.54 3.87 7.87
CA GLY A 153 3.86 3.63 7.26
C GLY A 153 3.84 2.37 6.39
N ILE A 154 4.75 2.27 5.42
CA ILE A 154 4.81 1.17 4.43
C ILE A 154 4.73 -0.21 5.10
N THR A 155 5.52 -0.44 6.15
CA THR A 155 5.54 -1.72 6.88
C THR A 155 4.20 -2.02 7.55
N LYS A 156 3.61 -1.03 8.25
CA LYS A 156 2.30 -1.20 8.89
C LYS A 156 1.19 -1.43 7.88
N ALA A 157 1.21 -0.70 6.76
CA ALA A 157 0.24 -0.89 5.68
C ALA A 157 0.32 -2.29 5.07
N ALA A 158 1.54 -2.83 4.90
CA ALA A 158 1.76 -4.18 4.38
C ALA A 158 1.29 -5.28 5.36
N LEU A 159 1.38 -5.06 6.68
CA LEU A 159 0.91 -5.99 7.71
C LEU A 159 -0.60 -5.86 8.00
N ALA A 160 -1.19 -4.70 7.72
CA ALA A 160 -2.61 -4.42 7.95
C ALA A 160 -3.52 -4.88 6.79
N THR A 161 -3.06 -5.80 5.95
CA THR A 161 -3.86 -6.40 4.87
C THR A 161 -4.90 -7.37 5.41
N SER A 162 -5.97 -7.59 4.64
CA SER A 162 -7.01 -8.57 4.97
C SER A 162 -6.48 -10.02 4.91
N SER A 163 -5.50 -10.29 4.03
CA SER A 163 -4.85 -11.60 3.91
C SER A 163 -3.77 -11.78 4.97
N PHE A 164 -3.98 -12.70 5.90
CA PHE A 164 -2.97 -13.05 6.91
C PHE A 164 -1.82 -13.86 6.31
N LEU A 165 -2.03 -14.61 5.23
CA LEU A 165 -0.98 -15.34 4.53
C LEU A 165 0.03 -14.37 3.89
N SER A 166 -0.47 -13.33 3.24
CA SER A 166 0.37 -12.28 2.66
C SER A 166 1.18 -11.54 3.73
N ALA A 167 0.56 -11.18 4.85
CA ALA A 167 1.22 -10.52 5.96
C ALA A 167 2.29 -11.41 6.61
N ALA A 168 1.98 -12.68 6.87
CA ALA A 168 2.90 -13.65 7.47
C ALA A 168 4.14 -13.91 6.61
N SER A 169 4.02 -13.87 5.30
CA SER A 169 5.15 -14.06 4.39
C SER A 169 6.08 -12.83 4.29
N PHE A 170 5.68 -11.68 4.83
CA PHE A 170 6.48 -10.46 4.81
C PHE A 170 7.35 -10.32 6.06
N GLN A 171 6.74 -10.19 7.22
CA GLN A 171 7.42 -10.04 8.52
C GLN A 171 6.57 -10.58 9.66
N GLU A 172 7.19 -10.81 10.82
CA GLU A 172 6.51 -11.23 12.05
C GLU A 172 5.64 -12.49 11.88
N THR A 173 6.11 -13.47 11.12
CA THR A 173 5.36 -14.68 10.72
C THR A 173 4.65 -15.34 11.89
N THR A 174 5.36 -15.59 12.99
CA THR A 174 4.80 -16.27 14.18
C THR A 174 3.67 -15.47 14.81
N LYS A 175 3.86 -14.16 14.97
CA LYS A 175 2.87 -13.26 15.58
C LYS A 175 1.61 -13.17 14.73
N VAL A 176 1.76 -12.98 13.41
CA VAL A 176 0.64 -12.88 12.48
C VAL A 176 -0.16 -14.16 12.42
N LEU A 177 0.51 -15.32 12.35
CA LEU A 177 -0.17 -16.62 12.34
C LEU A 177 -0.87 -16.93 13.65
N THR A 178 -0.24 -16.62 14.79
CA THR A 178 -0.84 -16.80 16.11
C THR A 178 -2.09 -15.92 16.26
N GLU A 179 -2.01 -14.66 15.86
CA GLU A 179 -3.15 -13.74 15.92
C GLU A 179 -4.29 -14.18 14.99
N ALA A 180 -3.96 -14.66 13.79
CA ALA A 180 -4.93 -15.18 12.84
C ALA A 180 -5.63 -16.43 13.37
N ALA A 181 -4.87 -17.34 14.02
CA ALA A 181 -5.42 -18.54 14.64
C ALA A 181 -6.36 -18.22 15.82
N ILE A 182 -5.95 -17.31 16.71
CA ILE A 182 -6.78 -16.90 17.86
C ILE A 182 -8.09 -16.24 17.39
N LYS A 183 -8.02 -15.40 16.34
CA LYS A 183 -9.19 -14.69 15.81
C LYS A 183 -10.01 -15.54 14.83
N GLY A 184 -9.58 -16.74 14.49
CA GLY A 184 -10.26 -17.59 13.49
C GLY A 184 -10.36 -16.94 12.11
N LYS A 185 -9.34 -16.17 11.69
CA LYS A 185 -9.38 -15.44 10.41
C LYS A 185 -9.42 -16.40 9.23
N VAL A 186 -10.27 -16.07 8.25
CA VAL A 186 -10.34 -16.73 6.96
C VAL A 186 -9.72 -15.84 5.90
N ASP A 187 -8.81 -16.39 5.09
CA ASP A 187 -8.19 -15.66 4.00
C ASP A 187 -9.04 -15.78 2.73
N PRO A 188 -9.49 -14.68 2.14
CA PRO A 188 -10.35 -14.71 0.95
C PRO A 188 -9.61 -15.07 -0.35
N LEU A 189 -8.28 -15.19 -0.33
CA LEU A 189 -7.42 -15.54 -1.48
C LEU A 189 -7.63 -14.64 -2.71
N ILE A 190 -7.80 -13.35 -2.49
CA ILE A 190 -8.05 -12.37 -3.55
C ILE A 190 -6.75 -11.92 -4.21
N GLY A 191 -5.66 -11.83 -3.45
CA GLY A 191 -4.37 -11.34 -3.93
C GLY A 191 -3.56 -12.39 -4.71
N LEU A 192 -2.46 -11.94 -5.28
CA LEU A 192 -1.55 -12.82 -6.03
C LEU A 192 -0.72 -13.71 -5.10
N LYS A 193 -0.20 -13.12 -4.03
CA LYS A 193 0.79 -13.75 -3.14
C LYS A 193 0.23 -14.95 -2.40
N GLU A 194 -0.96 -14.86 -1.85
CA GLU A 194 -1.64 -15.93 -1.13
C GLU A 194 -1.97 -17.12 -2.05
N ASN A 195 -2.38 -16.86 -3.27
CA ASN A 195 -2.63 -17.92 -4.25
C ASN A 195 -1.35 -18.64 -4.67
N VAL A 196 -0.24 -17.90 -4.83
CA VAL A 196 1.08 -18.49 -5.13
C VAL A 196 1.57 -19.36 -3.98
N ILE A 197 1.42 -18.91 -2.72
CA ILE A 197 1.84 -19.68 -1.54
C ILE A 197 1.10 -21.02 -1.44
N ILE A 198 -0.22 -21.02 -1.74
CA ILE A 198 -1.05 -22.24 -1.68
C ILE A 198 -0.87 -23.11 -2.93
N GLY A 199 -0.25 -22.61 -4.01
CA GLY A 199 -0.10 -23.33 -5.28
C GLY A 199 -1.35 -23.29 -6.16
N LYS A 200 -2.24 -22.31 -5.98
CA LYS A 200 -3.39 -22.07 -6.87
C LYS A 200 -3.02 -21.12 -7.99
N LEU A 201 -3.82 -21.15 -9.08
CA LEU A 201 -3.70 -20.16 -10.13
C LEU A 201 -3.97 -18.75 -9.59
N ILE A 202 -3.11 -17.80 -9.95
CA ILE A 202 -3.29 -16.39 -9.57
C ILE A 202 -4.57 -15.83 -10.20
N PRO A 203 -5.29 -14.90 -9.55
CA PRO A 203 -6.50 -14.29 -10.09
C PRO A 203 -6.19 -13.24 -11.18
N ALA A 204 -5.33 -13.59 -12.13
CA ALA A 204 -4.92 -12.80 -13.28
C ALA A 204 -4.65 -13.70 -14.48
N GLY A 205 -4.80 -13.17 -15.70
CA GLY A 205 -4.60 -13.93 -16.92
C GLY A 205 -5.53 -15.15 -17.00
N THR A 206 -4.98 -16.33 -17.23
CA THR A 206 -5.75 -17.59 -17.34
C THR A 206 -6.40 -18.05 -16.03
N GLY A 207 -5.96 -17.54 -14.87
CA GLY A 207 -6.57 -17.82 -13.56
C GLY A 207 -7.84 -17.03 -13.26
N LEU A 208 -8.24 -16.09 -14.10
CA LEU A 208 -9.50 -15.35 -13.93
C LEU A 208 -10.71 -16.30 -14.07
N ARG A 209 -11.73 -16.03 -13.24
CA ARG A 209 -12.96 -16.85 -13.22
C ARG A 209 -13.61 -17.01 -14.58
N ARG A 210 -13.56 -15.99 -15.43
CA ARG A 210 -14.11 -16.03 -16.79
C ARG A 210 -13.48 -17.10 -17.69
N TYR A 211 -12.20 -17.42 -17.47
CA TYR A 211 -11.50 -18.44 -18.25
C TYR A 211 -11.70 -19.86 -17.73
N ARG A 212 -12.10 -20.03 -16.46
CA ARG A 212 -12.39 -21.36 -15.90
C ARG A 212 -13.62 -22.03 -16.51
N ASN A 213 -14.56 -21.24 -17.01
CA ASN A 213 -15.82 -21.72 -17.58
C ASN A 213 -15.79 -21.79 -19.11
N VAL A 214 -14.64 -21.49 -19.73
CA VAL A 214 -14.49 -21.61 -21.19
C VAL A 214 -14.41 -23.10 -21.54
N LYS A 215 -15.42 -23.60 -22.23
CA LYS A 215 -15.40 -24.92 -22.84
C LYS A 215 -14.92 -24.76 -24.27
N LEU A 216 -13.92 -25.56 -24.64
CA LEU A 216 -13.51 -25.64 -26.03
C LEU A 216 -14.56 -26.44 -26.78
N ASN A 217 -15.13 -25.88 -27.86
CA ASN A 217 -15.92 -26.67 -28.82
C ASN A 217 -14.93 -27.54 -29.60
N THR A 218 -14.81 -28.77 -29.19
CA THR A 218 -14.03 -29.79 -29.90
C THR A 218 -14.82 -30.44 -31.05
N ASP A 219 -16.05 -29.98 -31.32
CA ASP A 219 -16.89 -30.44 -32.44
C ASP A 219 -16.51 -29.79 -33.78
N VAL A 220 -15.28 -29.40 -33.98
CA VAL A 220 -14.72 -29.21 -35.32
C VAL A 220 -14.38 -30.62 -35.81
N GLU A 221 -15.19 -31.08 -36.78
CA GLU A 221 -15.00 -32.32 -37.48
C GLU A 221 -13.53 -32.55 -37.79
N LEU A 222 -12.94 -33.54 -37.10
CA LEU A 222 -11.55 -33.95 -37.26
C LEU A 222 -11.32 -34.62 -38.66
N ASP A 223 -12.37 -34.67 -39.50
CA ASP A 223 -12.34 -35.31 -40.81
C ASP A 223 -11.67 -34.48 -41.92
N ALA A 224 -11.29 -33.23 -41.65
CA ALA A 224 -10.60 -32.39 -42.66
C ALA A 224 -9.13 -32.18 -42.45
N ALA A 225 -8.52 -32.75 -41.38
CA ALA A 225 -7.12 -32.51 -41.01
C ALA A 225 -6.21 -33.74 -41.13
N LEU A 226 -6.74 -34.87 -41.64
CA LEU A 226 -5.94 -36.09 -41.75
C LEU A 226 -5.44 -36.38 -43.19
N ASP A 227 -5.58 -35.42 -44.11
CA ASP A 227 -5.00 -35.54 -45.46
C ASP A 227 -3.62 -34.86 -45.62
N PHE A 228 -2.90 -34.60 -44.54
CA PHE A 228 -1.49 -34.24 -44.57
C PHE A 228 -0.62 -35.37 -43.99
N GLU A 229 -0.72 -36.56 -44.62
CA GLU A 229 0.37 -37.51 -44.63
C GLU A 229 1.38 -37.08 -45.71
N ASP A 230 2.10 -36.00 -45.46
CA ASP A 230 3.37 -35.76 -46.11
C ASP A 230 4.49 -36.15 -45.15
N GLU A 231 5.19 -37.21 -45.57
CA GLU A 231 6.37 -37.80 -45.00
C GLU A 231 7.37 -36.71 -44.54
N ILE A 232 7.40 -36.38 -43.24
CA ILE A 232 8.57 -35.78 -42.65
C ILE A 232 9.41 -36.93 -42.13
N ASP A 233 10.33 -37.37 -42.98
CA ASP A 233 11.43 -38.27 -42.62
C ASP A 233 12.32 -37.56 -41.57
N PHE A 234 12.06 -37.77 -40.30
CA PHE A 234 13.01 -37.48 -39.24
C PHE A 234 14.03 -38.62 -39.18
N GLY A 235 15.10 -38.52 -40.00
CA GLY A 235 16.27 -39.36 -39.87
C GLY A 235 16.87 -39.15 -38.49
N TYR A 236 16.52 -40.03 -37.57
CA TYR A 236 17.25 -40.21 -36.33
C TYR A 236 18.43 -41.16 -36.65
N ASP A 237 19.63 -40.60 -36.82
CA ASP A 237 20.85 -41.35 -36.69
C ASP A 237 20.98 -41.80 -35.21
N GLU A 238 20.69 -43.09 -34.99
CA GLU A 238 20.99 -43.75 -33.72
C GLU A 238 22.52 -43.93 -33.59
N GLU A 239 23.21 -42.92 -33.07
CA GLU A 239 24.48 -43.12 -32.40
C GLU A 239 24.28 -43.01 -30.90
N GLU A 240 24.03 -44.14 -30.26
CA GLU A 240 24.13 -44.32 -28.82
C GLU A 240 25.59 -44.13 -28.38
N GLU A 241 26.00 -42.94 -28.02
CA GLU A 241 27.15 -42.74 -27.15
C GLU A 241 26.73 -43.00 -25.70
N LEU A 242 27.15 -44.20 -25.23
CA LEU A 242 27.10 -44.57 -23.81
C LEU A 242 27.99 -43.61 -23.01
N ILE A 243 27.35 -42.61 -22.38
CA ILE A 243 28.03 -41.77 -21.39
C ILE A 243 28.12 -42.59 -20.10
N GLU A 244 29.31 -43.13 -19.81
CA GLU A 244 29.64 -43.72 -18.52
C GLU A 244 29.58 -42.62 -17.43
N GLU A 245 28.65 -42.77 -16.48
CA GLU A 245 28.62 -41.94 -15.29
C GLU A 245 29.89 -42.15 -14.45
N PRO A 246 30.59 -41.07 -14.00
CA PRO A 246 31.74 -41.23 -13.12
C PRO A 246 31.30 -41.69 -11.73
N VAL A 247 31.73 -42.90 -11.37
CA VAL A 247 31.56 -43.45 -10.02
C VAL A 247 32.40 -42.62 -9.04
N LEU A 248 31.75 -41.90 -8.15
CA LEU A 248 32.37 -41.18 -7.03
C LEU A 248 32.88 -42.24 -6.00
N PRO A 249 34.11 -42.11 -5.49
CA PRO A 249 34.63 -43.04 -4.51
C PRO A 249 33.96 -42.89 -3.16
N VAL A 250 33.46 -43.98 -2.64
CA VAL A 250 32.89 -44.08 -1.28
C VAL A 250 34.01 -43.83 -0.27
N GLY A 251 33.92 -42.72 0.45
CA GLY A 251 34.86 -42.39 1.53
C GLY A 251 34.70 -43.35 2.72
N GLU A 252 35.81 -43.89 3.16
CA GLU A 252 35.93 -44.78 4.33
C GLU A 252 35.51 -44.07 5.63
N PRO A 253 34.92 -44.79 6.60
CA PRO A 253 34.53 -44.22 7.89
C PRO A 253 35.76 -43.90 8.73
N VAL A 254 35.92 -42.64 9.13
CA VAL A 254 36.94 -42.20 10.08
C VAL A 254 36.62 -42.81 11.44
N GLY A 255 37.54 -43.65 11.89
CA GLY A 255 37.45 -44.36 13.15
C GLY A 255 37.47 -43.44 14.38
N ALA A 256 36.78 -43.92 15.40
CA ALA A 256 36.84 -43.40 16.76
C ALA A 256 38.26 -43.47 17.32
N MET A 257 38.74 -42.42 17.91
CA MET A 257 39.82 -42.42 18.90
C MET A 257 39.41 -41.57 20.09
N GLU A 258 39.37 -42.24 21.21
CA GLU A 258 39.61 -41.92 22.61
C GLU A 258 39.38 -40.50 23.09
#